data_28ad0fa82c8b53663d7be7d7a4e8e2ec
#
_entry.id   28ad0fa82c8b53663d7be7d7a4e8e2ec
#
_cell.length_a   1.000
_cell.length_b   1.000
_cell.length_c   1.000
_cell.angle_alpha   90.00
_cell.angle_beta   90.00
_cell.angle_gamma   90.00
#
_symmetry.space_group_name_H-M   'P 1'
#
loop_
_entity.id
_entity.type
_entity.pdbx_description
1 polymer ?
#
loop_
_entity_poly.entity_id
_entity_poly.type
_entity_poly.pdbx_seq_one_letter_code
_entity_poly.pdbx_strand_id
1 'polypeptide(L)'
;MILGISLLLSAAMAGTTPVVPKAPPVVTVHARDFAYAAPKTIKAGATTFRLVNDGKELHHLTIIRLGKGKTMADLVAAMKQPGPPPAWTTDEGGPNPALPGGSASATLTLEEGDYVMACFIPSPGGTAPHAMKGMMRGLTVRGAKSDAAEPTADVTIHLSDYKFELSKPLTAGHHVINVTNDASQSHEVVIVALPPGKSISDLGKWVDNLMKGPPPGKPLGGMAPLAKGRAGSFPVDLAPGHYGLICFLPDVKDGKPHFVHGMTQEFTVAAK
;
A
#
# COMPACT_ATOMS: atom_id res chain seq x y z
N MET A 1 -21.09 -38.56 -68.48
CA MET A 1 -20.36 -38.89 -67.28
C MET A 1 -19.53 -37.67 -66.92
N ILE A 2 -20.02 -36.82 -65.98
CA ILE A 2 -19.39 -35.56 -65.55
C ILE A 2 -18.89 -35.82 -64.14
N LEU A 3 -17.53 -35.88 -63.98
CA LEU A 3 -16.89 -35.97 -62.66
C LEU A 3 -16.88 -34.57 -62.02
N GLY A 4 -17.61 -34.44 -60.90
CA GLY A 4 -17.50 -33.26 -60.06
C GLY A 4 -16.29 -33.38 -59.10
N ILE A 5 -15.39 -32.43 -59.17
CA ILE A 5 -14.25 -32.27 -58.22
C ILE A 5 -14.74 -31.38 -57.10
N SER A 6 -14.91 -31.99 -55.91
CA SER A 6 -15.17 -31.23 -54.65
C SER A 6 -13.88 -30.71 -54.09
N LEU A 7 -13.71 -29.37 -54.08
CA LEU A 7 -12.61 -28.70 -53.44
C LEU A 7 -12.94 -28.54 -51.94
N LEU A 8 -12.24 -29.28 -51.08
CA LEU A 8 -12.29 -29.14 -49.64
C LEU A 8 -11.41 -27.92 -49.22
N LEU A 9 -12.05 -26.83 -48.82
CA LEU A 9 -11.37 -25.66 -48.26
C LEU A 9 -11.04 -25.96 -46.78
N SER A 10 -9.80 -26.27 -46.43
CA SER A 10 -9.36 -26.37 -45.05
C SER A 10 -9.11 -24.95 -44.49
N ALA A 11 -10.01 -24.49 -43.61
CA ALA A 11 -9.80 -23.27 -42.84
C ALA A 11 -8.76 -23.54 -41.75
N ALA A 12 -7.54 -22.97 -41.91
CA ALA A 12 -6.55 -22.97 -40.86
C ALA A 12 -7.02 -22.04 -39.74
N MET A 13 -7.38 -22.59 -38.59
CA MET A 13 -7.59 -21.83 -37.35
C MET A 13 -6.25 -21.27 -36.91
N ALA A 14 -6.04 -19.96 -37.07
CA ALA A 14 -4.92 -19.27 -36.51
C ALA A 14 -5.09 -19.25 -34.98
N GLY A 15 -4.35 -20.14 -34.29
CA GLY A 15 -4.30 -20.17 -32.84
C GLY A 15 -3.65 -18.87 -32.32
N THR A 16 -4.42 -18.02 -31.67
CA THR A 16 -3.90 -16.90 -30.93
C THR A 16 -3.14 -17.42 -29.71
N THR A 17 -1.81 -17.31 -29.72
CA THR A 17 -0.99 -17.57 -28.52
C THR A 17 -1.47 -16.64 -27.41
N PRO A 18 -1.80 -17.15 -26.20
CA PRO A 18 -2.19 -16.30 -25.11
C PRO A 18 -1.05 -15.34 -24.77
N VAL A 19 -1.31 -14.04 -24.87
CA VAL A 19 -0.37 -13.01 -24.43
C VAL A 19 -0.29 -13.08 -22.91
N VAL A 20 0.83 -13.57 -22.38
CA VAL A 20 1.07 -13.53 -20.92
C VAL A 20 1.28 -12.07 -20.54
N PRO A 21 0.44 -11.51 -19.62
CA PRO A 21 0.59 -10.13 -19.19
C PRO A 21 1.99 -9.91 -18.58
N LYS A 22 2.63 -8.82 -18.97
CA LYS A 22 3.92 -8.43 -18.43
C LYS A 22 3.77 -8.01 -16.96
N ALA A 23 4.64 -8.53 -16.09
CA ALA A 23 4.66 -8.12 -14.69
C ALA A 23 5.05 -6.63 -14.52
N PRO A 24 4.51 -5.92 -13.53
CA PRO A 24 4.89 -4.55 -13.24
C PRO A 24 6.38 -4.41 -12.95
N PRO A 25 7.05 -3.34 -13.44
CA PRO A 25 8.42 -3.06 -13.08
C PRO A 25 8.53 -2.83 -11.57
N VAL A 26 9.64 -3.29 -10.97
CA VAL A 26 9.91 -3.10 -9.55
C VAL A 26 10.78 -1.85 -9.35
N VAL A 27 10.30 -0.93 -8.55
CA VAL A 27 11.03 0.25 -8.10
C VAL A 27 11.43 0.03 -6.64
N THR A 28 12.73 -0.20 -6.40
CA THR A 28 13.25 -0.33 -5.02
C THR A 28 13.46 1.05 -4.42
N VAL A 29 12.89 1.24 -3.23
CA VAL A 29 13.03 2.43 -2.41
C VAL A 29 13.75 2.02 -1.14
N HIS A 30 14.98 2.53 -0.94
CA HIS A 30 15.74 2.33 0.29
C HIS A 30 15.37 3.41 1.30
N ALA A 31 14.84 3.00 2.45
CA ALA A 31 14.53 3.87 3.57
C ALA A 31 15.69 3.85 4.58
N ARG A 32 16.17 5.03 4.95
CA ARG A 32 17.11 5.26 6.06
C ARG A 32 16.50 6.31 6.96
N ASP A 33 16.94 6.39 8.19
CA ASP A 33 16.48 7.41 9.15
C ASP A 33 17.12 8.78 8.79
N PHE A 34 16.45 9.74 8.26
CA PHE A 34 15.09 10.01 7.79
C PHE A 34 15.14 10.40 6.30
N ALA A 35 15.42 9.48 5.43
CA ALA A 35 15.59 9.73 4.00
C ALA A 35 15.17 8.53 3.15
N TYR A 36 14.81 8.81 1.89
CA TYR A 36 14.63 7.80 0.86
C TYR A 36 15.69 7.91 -0.24
N ALA A 37 16.23 6.76 -0.67
CA ALA A 37 16.97 6.64 -1.91
C ALA A 37 16.12 5.85 -2.91
N ALA A 38 15.77 6.50 -4.03
CA ALA A 38 14.90 5.94 -5.08
C ALA A 38 15.15 6.66 -6.41
N PRO A 39 14.69 6.14 -7.56
CA PRO A 39 14.64 6.89 -8.81
C PRO A 39 13.85 8.20 -8.65
N LYS A 40 14.24 9.23 -9.40
CA LYS A 40 13.50 10.51 -9.45
C LYS A 40 12.32 10.46 -10.40
N THR A 41 12.40 9.59 -11.41
CA THR A 41 11.39 9.50 -12.47
C THR A 41 11.09 8.04 -12.77
N ILE A 42 9.82 7.72 -12.98
CA ILE A 42 9.33 6.42 -13.42
C ILE A 42 8.30 6.60 -14.55
N LYS A 43 7.97 5.51 -15.26
CA LYS A 43 6.89 5.51 -16.26
C LYS A 43 5.52 5.44 -15.60
N ALA A 44 4.50 5.96 -16.28
CA ALA A 44 3.10 5.78 -15.90
C ALA A 44 2.67 4.31 -16.03
N GLY A 45 1.63 3.92 -15.29
CA GLY A 45 1.07 2.56 -15.29
C GLY A 45 1.39 1.77 -14.03
N ALA A 46 1.14 0.46 -14.09
CA ALA A 46 1.36 -0.43 -12.95
C ALA A 46 2.85 -0.51 -12.60
N THR A 47 3.17 -0.28 -11.32
CA THR A 47 4.53 -0.30 -10.76
C THR A 47 4.49 -0.93 -9.37
N THR A 48 5.37 -1.91 -9.13
CA THR A 48 5.59 -2.46 -7.80
C THR A 48 6.66 -1.65 -7.07
N PHE A 49 6.30 -0.99 -5.99
CA PHE A 49 7.24 -0.35 -5.08
C PHE A 49 7.68 -1.35 -4.03
N ARG A 50 8.99 -1.55 -3.91
CA ARG A 50 9.59 -2.36 -2.85
C ARG A 50 10.35 -1.44 -1.91
N LEU A 51 9.81 -1.26 -0.71
CA LEU A 51 10.47 -0.56 0.38
C LEU A 51 11.44 -1.52 1.07
N VAL A 52 12.71 -1.15 1.12
CA VAL A 52 13.77 -1.85 1.89
C VAL A 52 14.16 -0.93 3.02
N ASN A 53 14.01 -1.40 4.25
CA ASN A 53 14.32 -0.61 5.43
C ASN A 53 15.76 -0.86 5.89
N ASP A 54 16.67 0.02 5.48
CA ASP A 54 18.09 0.05 5.88
C ASP A 54 18.32 0.92 7.15
N GLY A 55 17.22 1.45 7.74
CA GLY A 55 17.24 2.28 8.93
C GLY A 55 17.10 1.48 10.22
N LYS A 56 17.02 2.21 11.33
CA LYS A 56 16.89 1.66 12.70
C LYS A 56 15.46 1.75 13.23
N GLU A 57 14.62 2.57 12.60
CA GLU A 57 13.24 2.80 12.99
C GLU A 57 12.26 2.12 12.01
N LEU A 58 11.00 2.03 12.39
CA LEU A 58 9.93 1.53 11.51
C LEU A 58 9.66 2.56 10.41
N HIS A 59 9.59 2.12 9.16
CA HIS A 59 9.27 3.00 8.03
C HIS A 59 8.16 2.45 7.18
N HIS A 60 7.37 3.35 6.56
CA HIS A 60 6.47 3.03 5.46
C HIS A 60 6.76 3.95 4.26
N LEU A 61 6.12 3.71 3.17
CA LEU A 61 6.18 4.55 1.99
C LEU A 61 4.75 4.95 1.58
N THR A 62 4.36 6.18 1.86
CA THR A 62 3.15 6.78 1.28
C THR A 62 3.52 7.52 0.01
N ILE A 63 2.80 7.26 -1.08
CA ILE A 63 2.92 7.97 -2.34
C ILE A 63 1.75 8.94 -2.45
N ILE A 64 2.05 10.23 -2.54
CA ILE A 64 1.07 11.31 -2.56
C ILE A 64 1.16 12.03 -3.89
N ARG A 65 0.09 12.04 -4.67
CA ARG A 65 -0.02 12.84 -5.89
C ARG A 65 -0.22 14.30 -5.53
N LEU A 66 0.49 15.18 -6.23
CA LEU A 66 0.34 16.62 -6.10
C LEU A 66 -0.60 17.17 -7.19
N GLY A 67 -1.42 18.13 -6.83
CA GLY A 67 -2.22 18.90 -7.78
C GLY A 67 -1.34 19.68 -8.76
N LYS A 68 -1.91 20.01 -9.91
CA LYS A 68 -1.19 20.74 -10.99
C LYS A 68 -0.52 22.01 -10.46
N GLY A 69 0.77 22.15 -10.71
CA GLY A 69 1.58 23.31 -10.30
C GLY A 69 1.97 23.34 -8.84
N LYS A 70 1.62 22.30 -8.06
CA LYS A 70 2.06 22.12 -6.66
C LYS A 70 3.38 21.38 -6.58
N THR A 71 4.14 21.69 -5.54
CA THR A 71 5.48 21.16 -5.31
C THR A 71 5.58 20.46 -3.95
N MET A 72 6.65 19.70 -3.74
CA MET A 72 6.96 19.15 -2.42
C MET A 72 7.15 20.27 -1.37
N ALA A 73 7.68 21.44 -1.76
CA ALA A 73 7.82 22.57 -0.86
C ALA A 73 6.46 23.13 -0.40
N ASP A 74 5.46 23.16 -1.30
CA ASP A 74 4.09 23.53 -0.93
C ASP A 74 3.49 22.55 0.08
N LEU A 75 3.75 21.23 -0.11
CA LEU A 75 3.28 20.21 0.82
C LEU A 75 3.95 20.37 2.20
N VAL A 76 5.27 20.56 2.24
CA VAL A 76 6.00 20.81 3.49
C VAL A 76 5.48 22.06 4.20
N ALA A 77 5.17 23.13 3.45
CA ALA A 77 4.61 24.35 4.02
C ALA A 77 3.21 24.12 4.62
N ALA A 78 2.35 23.36 3.90
CA ALA A 78 1.02 23.00 4.37
C ALA A 78 1.07 22.12 5.63
N MET A 79 1.97 21.14 5.69
CA MET A 79 2.11 20.25 6.86
C MET A 79 2.54 20.97 8.16
N LYS A 80 3.03 22.18 8.07
CA LYS A 80 3.35 23.01 9.26
C LYS A 80 2.12 23.70 9.85
N GLN A 81 1.00 23.68 9.14
CA GLN A 81 -0.26 24.24 9.61
C GLN A 81 -1.13 23.13 10.19
N PRO A 82 -1.84 23.36 11.31
CA PRO A 82 -2.81 22.40 11.80
C PRO A 82 -3.98 22.29 10.82
N GLY A 83 -4.50 21.09 10.63
CA GLY A 83 -5.67 20.86 9.79
C GLY A 83 -5.58 19.58 8.95
N PRO A 84 -6.61 19.29 8.16
CA PRO A 84 -6.63 18.13 7.28
C PRO A 84 -5.59 18.27 6.15
N PRO A 85 -5.22 17.17 5.48
CA PRO A 85 -4.39 17.21 4.29
C PRO A 85 -4.95 18.20 3.25
N PRO A 86 -4.09 18.94 2.52
CA PRO A 86 -4.57 19.87 1.50
C PRO A 86 -5.41 19.18 0.42
N ALA A 87 -6.52 19.80 0.00
CA ALA A 87 -7.43 19.24 -1.02
C ALA A 87 -6.76 19.01 -2.40
N TRP A 88 -5.57 19.57 -2.63
CA TRP A 88 -4.77 19.33 -3.83
C TRP A 88 -3.80 18.16 -3.70
N THR A 89 -3.86 17.36 -2.65
CA THR A 89 -3.13 16.11 -2.48
C THR A 89 -4.06 14.91 -2.62
N THR A 90 -3.52 13.78 -3.12
CA THR A 90 -4.25 12.51 -3.20
C THR A 90 -3.32 11.40 -2.73
N ASP A 91 -3.74 10.65 -1.73
CA ASP A 91 -3.03 9.45 -1.26
C ASP A 91 -3.23 8.31 -2.26
N GLU A 92 -2.16 7.85 -2.85
CA GLU A 92 -2.18 6.79 -3.88
C GLU A 92 -1.81 5.41 -3.32
N GLY A 93 -1.48 5.31 -2.03
CA GLY A 93 -1.03 4.07 -1.41
C GLY A 93 0.48 3.94 -1.30
N GLY A 94 0.94 2.71 -1.13
CA GLY A 94 2.35 2.34 -1.04
C GLY A 94 2.61 1.20 -0.05
N PRO A 95 3.85 0.69 0.03
CA PRO A 95 4.22 -0.35 1.00
C PRO A 95 4.07 0.10 2.47
N ASN A 96 3.42 -0.70 3.33
CA ASN A 96 3.12 -0.33 4.71
C ASN A 96 3.14 -1.53 5.68
N PRO A 97 3.90 -1.47 6.78
CA PRO A 97 5.23 -0.90 6.97
C PRO A 97 6.34 -1.95 6.85
N ALA A 98 7.60 -1.54 6.93
CA ALA A 98 8.77 -2.41 7.01
C ALA A 98 9.55 -2.18 8.31
N LEU A 99 9.82 -3.26 9.06
CA LEU A 99 10.72 -3.26 10.23
C LEU A 99 12.17 -3.03 9.80
N PRO A 100 13.07 -2.58 10.70
CA PRO A 100 14.50 -2.52 10.45
C PRO A 100 15.06 -3.83 9.86
N GLY A 101 15.81 -3.74 8.77
CA GLY A 101 16.33 -4.88 8.01
C GLY A 101 15.29 -5.65 7.19
N GLY A 102 14.03 -5.26 7.25
CA GLY A 102 12.94 -5.88 6.50
C GLY A 102 12.57 -5.17 5.21
N SER A 103 11.56 -5.69 4.53
CA SER A 103 10.99 -5.06 3.34
C SER A 103 9.48 -5.26 3.27
N ALA A 104 8.80 -4.35 2.58
CA ALA A 104 7.40 -4.44 2.22
C ALA A 104 7.23 -4.06 0.74
N SER A 105 6.19 -4.57 0.08
CA SER A 105 5.92 -4.26 -1.32
C SER A 105 4.46 -3.91 -1.53
N ALA A 106 4.20 -3.00 -2.48
CA ALA A 106 2.86 -2.73 -2.98
C ALA A 106 2.91 -2.39 -4.47
N THR A 107 1.91 -2.79 -5.21
CA THR A 107 1.75 -2.44 -6.62
C THR A 107 0.65 -1.40 -6.76
N LEU A 108 0.95 -0.32 -7.45
CA LEU A 108 0.05 0.80 -7.71
C LEU A 108 0.04 1.11 -9.19
N THR A 109 -1.08 1.58 -9.70
CA THR A 109 -1.19 2.11 -11.07
C THR A 109 -1.20 3.64 -11.00
N LEU A 110 -0.04 4.24 -11.33
CA LEU A 110 0.15 5.68 -11.27
C LEU A 110 0.00 6.32 -12.66
N GLU A 111 -0.69 7.45 -12.71
CA GLU A 111 -0.81 8.31 -13.89
C GLU A 111 0.35 9.31 -13.97
N GLU A 112 0.52 9.97 -15.12
CA GLU A 112 1.47 11.08 -15.22
C GLU A 112 1.17 12.18 -14.20
N GLY A 113 2.20 12.68 -13.55
CA GLY A 113 2.06 13.68 -12.50
C GLY A 113 3.33 13.83 -11.67
N ASP A 114 3.27 14.77 -10.73
CA ASP A 114 4.28 14.96 -9.71
C ASP A 114 3.75 14.42 -8.38
N TYR A 115 4.61 13.69 -7.68
CA TYR A 115 4.30 12.96 -6.47
C TYR A 115 5.34 13.23 -5.39
N VAL A 116 4.99 12.95 -4.16
CA VAL A 116 5.91 12.93 -3.02
C VAL A 116 5.83 11.56 -2.36
N MET A 117 6.98 10.96 -2.12
CA MET A 117 7.18 9.83 -1.23
C MET A 117 7.39 10.36 0.18
N ALA A 118 6.65 9.90 1.18
CA ALA A 118 6.73 10.38 2.56
C ALA A 118 6.57 9.25 3.58
N CYS A 119 7.17 9.41 4.77
CA CYS A 119 6.94 8.55 5.93
C CYS A 119 6.26 9.34 7.04
N PHE A 120 5.04 8.94 7.42
CA PHE A 120 4.28 9.60 8.48
C PHE A 120 4.37 8.90 9.84
N ILE A 121 5.11 7.80 9.93
CA ILE A 121 5.37 7.14 11.21
C ILE A 121 6.22 8.06 12.08
N PRO A 122 5.86 8.30 13.35
CA PRO A 122 6.71 9.05 14.28
C PRO A 122 7.84 8.17 14.82
N SER A 123 8.91 8.81 15.30
CA SER A 123 9.96 8.10 16.05
C SER A 123 9.46 7.66 17.42
N PRO A 124 9.94 6.53 17.95
CA PRO A 124 9.62 6.09 19.31
C PRO A 124 9.87 7.19 20.37
N GLY A 125 8.87 7.44 21.20
CA GLY A 125 8.91 8.49 22.21
C GLY A 125 8.59 9.90 21.69
N GLY A 126 8.28 10.06 20.41
CA GLY A 126 7.92 11.33 19.78
C GLY A 126 6.57 11.30 19.09
N THR A 127 6.09 12.47 18.70
CA THR A 127 4.83 12.65 17.95
C THR A 127 5.07 13.16 16.53
N ALA A 128 6.23 13.78 16.27
CA ALA A 128 6.54 14.32 14.95
C ALA A 128 6.81 13.17 13.96
N PRO A 129 6.09 13.10 12.82
CA PRO A 129 6.33 12.09 11.80
C PRO A 129 7.70 12.27 11.13
N HIS A 130 8.26 11.19 10.60
CA HIS A 130 9.55 11.20 9.90
C HIS A 130 9.57 12.19 8.72
N ALA A 131 8.45 12.41 8.06
CA ALA A 131 8.31 13.44 7.02
C ALA A 131 8.73 14.83 7.53
N MET A 132 8.37 15.18 8.77
CA MET A 132 8.78 16.45 9.40
C MET A 132 10.26 16.50 9.80
N LYS A 133 10.94 15.35 9.81
CA LYS A 133 12.39 15.23 10.01
C LYS A 133 13.15 15.17 8.68
N GLY A 134 12.45 15.34 7.53
CA GLY A 134 13.02 15.33 6.19
C GLY A 134 12.80 14.06 5.39
N MET A 135 12.10 13.05 5.93
CA MET A 135 11.84 11.79 5.21
C MET A 135 10.76 11.97 4.14
N MET A 136 11.10 12.79 3.16
CA MET A 136 10.29 13.11 1.99
C MET A 136 11.15 13.14 0.73
N ARG A 137 10.59 12.72 -0.41
CA ARG A 137 11.29 12.73 -1.70
C ARG A 137 10.30 12.93 -2.84
N GLY A 138 10.62 13.82 -3.77
CA GLY A 138 9.86 14.00 -5.01
C GLY A 138 10.01 12.80 -5.93
N LEU A 139 8.92 12.44 -6.60
CA LEU A 139 8.85 11.43 -7.66
C LEU A 139 8.06 12.02 -8.81
N THR A 140 8.60 11.93 -10.03
CA THR A 140 7.92 12.35 -11.25
C THR A 140 7.50 11.12 -12.06
N VAL A 141 6.24 11.03 -12.43
CA VAL A 141 5.70 9.98 -13.31
C VAL A 141 5.47 10.58 -14.69
N ARG A 142 6.15 10.07 -15.72
CA ARG A 142 6.11 10.60 -17.10
C ARG A 142 6.20 9.49 -18.14
N GLY A 143 5.67 9.80 -19.34
CA GLY A 143 5.80 8.95 -20.52
C GLY A 143 4.67 7.95 -20.67
N ALA A 144 4.64 7.28 -21.82
CA ALA A 144 3.57 6.34 -22.17
C ALA A 144 3.33 5.31 -21.06
N LYS A 145 2.05 5.05 -20.79
CA LYS A 145 1.61 4.05 -19.82
C LYS A 145 2.24 2.70 -20.13
N SER A 146 2.79 2.04 -19.10
CA SER A 146 3.29 0.68 -19.19
C SER A 146 2.18 -0.28 -19.61
N ASP A 147 2.52 -1.29 -20.42
CA ASP A 147 1.68 -2.43 -20.78
C ASP A 147 1.62 -3.51 -19.68
N ALA A 148 2.28 -3.29 -18.57
CA ALA A 148 2.28 -4.19 -17.43
C ALA A 148 0.89 -4.29 -16.80
N ALA A 149 0.44 -5.50 -16.50
CA ALA A 149 -0.80 -5.75 -15.80
C ALA A 149 -0.57 -5.76 -14.29
N GLU A 150 -1.58 -5.34 -13.53
CA GLU A 150 -1.58 -5.53 -12.08
C GLU A 150 -1.55 -7.01 -11.72
N PRO A 151 -0.91 -7.40 -10.59
CA PRO A 151 -0.96 -8.77 -10.11
C PRO A 151 -2.38 -9.24 -9.89
N THR A 152 -2.68 -10.48 -10.29
CA THR A 152 -3.99 -11.08 -10.02
C THR A 152 -4.15 -11.28 -8.52
N ALA A 153 -5.07 -10.56 -7.91
CA ALA A 153 -5.40 -10.70 -6.50
C ALA A 153 -6.31 -11.91 -6.26
N ASP A 154 -6.08 -12.61 -5.17
CA ASP A 154 -6.93 -13.70 -4.71
C ASP A 154 -7.89 -13.28 -3.58
N VAL A 155 -7.59 -12.19 -2.88
CA VAL A 155 -8.45 -11.55 -1.87
C VAL A 155 -8.56 -10.06 -2.15
N THR A 156 -9.74 -9.48 -1.94
CA THR A 156 -9.92 -8.03 -1.92
C THR A 156 -10.32 -7.59 -0.51
N ILE A 157 -9.71 -6.49 -0.04
CA ILE A 157 -10.12 -5.77 1.15
C ILE A 157 -10.73 -4.45 0.71
N HIS A 158 -12.01 -4.25 0.96
CA HIS A 158 -12.70 -2.98 0.80
C HIS A 158 -12.56 -2.18 2.10
N LEU A 159 -12.03 -0.97 1.99
CA LEU A 159 -11.95 -0.02 3.09
C LEU A 159 -13.19 0.86 3.04
N SER A 160 -14.06 0.75 4.04
CA SER A 160 -15.16 1.67 4.30
C SER A 160 -14.90 2.40 5.61
N ASP A 161 -15.66 3.47 5.90
CA ASP A 161 -15.41 4.24 7.12
C ASP A 161 -15.46 3.34 8.36
N TYR A 162 -14.27 3.15 8.96
CA TYR A 162 -13.94 2.35 10.14
C TYR A 162 -14.12 0.82 10.01
N LYS A 163 -14.12 0.27 8.76
CA LYS A 163 -14.27 -1.18 8.54
C LYS A 163 -13.31 -1.71 7.48
N PHE A 164 -12.94 -2.98 7.65
CA PHE A 164 -12.28 -3.83 6.67
C PHE A 164 -13.27 -4.91 6.21
N GLU A 165 -13.60 -4.93 4.93
CA GLU A 165 -14.51 -5.93 4.35
C GLU A 165 -13.73 -6.83 3.39
N LEU A 166 -13.50 -8.08 3.80
CA LEU A 166 -12.74 -9.06 3.02
C LEU A 166 -13.68 -9.83 2.09
N SER A 167 -13.31 -9.98 0.82
CA SER A 167 -14.08 -10.78 -0.16
C SER A 167 -14.17 -12.26 0.19
N LYS A 168 -13.19 -12.78 0.93
CA LYS A 168 -13.16 -14.13 1.52
C LYS A 168 -12.17 -14.17 2.68
N PRO A 169 -12.26 -15.17 3.57
CA PRO A 169 -11.30 -15.37 4.66
C PRO A 169 -9.87 -15.57 4.14
N LEU A 170 -8.90 -15.04 4.87
CA LEU A 170 -7.47 -15.28 4.64
C LEU A 170 -7.08 -16.67 5.19
N THR A 171 -6.28 -17.40 4.44
CA THR A 171 -5.83 -18.77 4.75
C THR A 171 -4.30 -18.83 4.87
N ALA A 172 -3.75 -19.99 5.25
CA ALA A 172 -2.30 -20.19 5.24
C ALA A 172 -1.77 -20.27 3.80
N GLY A 173 -0.67 -19.55 3.53
CA GLY A 173 0.02 -19.51 2.24
C GLY A 173 0.27 -18.11 1.74
N HIS A 174 0.65 -18.02 0.48
CA HIS A 174 0.87 -16.76 -0.24
C HIS A 174 -0.45 -16.18 -0.72
N HIS A 175 -0.64 -14.88 -0.49
CA HIS A 175 -1.78 -14.10 -0.98
C HIS A 175 -1.31 -12.86 -1.71
N VAL A 176 -2.02 -12.48 -2.75
CA VAL A 176 -1.99 -11.14 -3.34
C VAL A 176 -3.31 -10.48 -2.96
N ILE A 177 -3.23 -9.47 -2.12
CA ILE A 177 -4.40 -8.75 -1.60
C ILE A 177 -4.59 -7.46 -2.38
N ASN A 178 -5.73 -7.31 -3.05
CA ASN A 178 -6.16 -6.03 -3.60
C ASN A 178 -6.84 -5.22 -2.50
N VAL A 179 -6.55 -3.92 -2.43
CA VAL A 179 -7.18 -2.99 -1.48
C VAL A 179 -7.84 -1.89 -2.27
N THR A 180 -9.12 -1.64 -2.00
CA THR A 180 -9.87 -0.51 -2.55
C THR A 180 -10.38 0.36 -1.43
N ASN A 181 -10.35 1.68 -1.62
CA ASN A 181 -10.96 2.59 -0.66
C ASN A 181 -12.27 3.16 -1.22
N ASP A 182 -13.39 2.69 -0.71
CA ASP A 182 -14.74 3.12 -1.06
C ASP A 182 -15.31 4.12 -0.04
N ALA A 183 -14.53 4.48 0.99
CA ALA A 183 -14.90 5.35 2.09
C ALA A 183 -14.95 6.84 1.71
N SER A 184 -15.37 7.69 2.66
CA SER A 184 -15.44 9.14 2.48
C SER A 184 -14.10 9.85 2.65
N GLN A 185 -13.14 9.21 3.34
CA GLN A 185 -11.80 9.72 3.65
C GLN A 185 -10.72 8.68 3.32
N SER A 186 -9.44 9.06 3.45
CA SER A 186 -8.31 8.13 3.25
C SER A 186 -8.28 7.08 4.35
N HIS A 187 -7.99 5.84 3.96
CA HIS A 187 -7.74 4.72 4.87
C HIS A 187 -6.49 3.93 4.46
N GLU A 188 -5.92 3.22 5.42
CA GLU A 188 -4.82 2.28 5.22
C GLU A 188 -5.14 0.93 5.82
N VAL A 189 -4.36 -0.08 5.48
CA VAL A 189 -4.40 -1.38 6.16
C VAL A 189 -2.98 -1.83 6.50
N VAL A 190 -2.78 -2.22 7.76
CA VAL A 190 -1.59 -2.93 8.22
C VAL A 190 -2.02 -4.30 8.68
N ILE A 191 -1.35 -5.35 8.17
CA ILE A 191 -1.50 -6.72 8.67
C ILE A 191 -0.42 -6.96 9.71
N VAL A 192 -0.84 -7.40 10.90
CA VAL A 192 0.05 -7.67 12.03
C VAL A 192 -0.14 -9.10 12.52
N ALA A 193 0.94 -9.87 12.60
CA ALA A 193 0.94 -11.15 13.30
C ALA A 193 0.99 -10.90 14.81
N LEU A 194 0.04 -11.47 15.54
CA LEU A 194 -0.15 -11.29 16.97
C LEU A 194 0.39 -12.53 17.70
N PRO A 195 1.42 -12.39 18.56
CA PRO A 195 1.90 -13.49 19.41
C PRO A 195 0.83 -13.98 20.39
N PRO A 196 0.94 -15.18 20.93
CA PRO A 196 0.03 -15.68 21.96
C PRO A 196 -0.16 -14.70 23.12
N GLY A 197 -1.41 -14.43 23.50
CA GLY A 197 -1.78 -13.49 24.56
C GLY A 197 -1.71 -12.02 24.18
N LYS A 198 -1.47 -11.69 22.90
CA LYS A 198 -1.56 -10.33 22.36
C LYS A 198 -2.79 -10.16 21.49
N SER A 199 -3.32 -8.95 21.47
CA SER A 199 -4.47 -8.53 20.69
C SER A 199 -4.17 -7.27 19.88
N ILE A 200 -5.06 -6.93 18.96
CA ILE A 200 -4.92 -5.69 18.19
C ILE A 200 -5.01 -4.45 19.11
N SER A 201 -5.72 -4.53 20.23
CA SER A 201 -5.80 -3.42 21.19
C SER A 201 -4.45 -3.10 21.86
N ASP A 202 -3.53 -4.08 21.96
CA ASP A 202 -2.19 -3.83 22.49
C ASP A 202 -1.35 -2.95 21.56
N LEU A 203 -1.63 -2.98 20.23
CA LEU A 203 -1.03 -2.02 19.28
C LEU A 203 -1.54 -0.60 19.53
N GLY A 204 -2.83 -0.41 19.78
CA GLY A 204 -3.37 0.89 20.17
C GLY A 204 -2.68 1.45 21.41
N LYS A 205 -2.58 0.65 22.49
CA LYS A 205 -1.86 1.04 23.72
C LYS A 205 -0.39 1.37 23.47
N TRP A 206 0.27 0.64 22.57
CA TRP A 206 1.65 0.90 22.20
C TRP A 206 1.81 2.23 21.47
N VAL A 207 0.88 2.57 20.57
CA VAL A 207 0.84 3.88 19.92
C VAL A 207 0.56 4.99 20.93
N ASP A 208 -0.40 4.81 21.85
CA ASP A 208 -0.70 5.76 22.93
C ASP A 208 0.51 5.99 23.84
N ASN A 209 1.36 4.98 24.01
CA ASN A 209 2.65 5.09 24.71
C ASN A 209 3.79 5.59 23.81
N LEU A 210 3.45 6.32 22.74
CA LEU A 210 4.40 6.90 21.79
C LEU A 210 5.35 5.86 21.18
N MET A 211 4.87 4.66 20.90
CA MET A 211 5.61 3.56 20.29
C MET A 211 6.91 3.18 21.03
N LYS A 212 6.98 3.44 22.35
CA LYS A 212 8.14 3.07 23.17
C LYS A 212 8.24 1.56 23.32
N GLY A 213 9.45 1.05 23.14
CA GLY A 213 9.73 -0.40 23.18
C GLY A 213 9.33 -1.11 21.88
N PRO A 214 9.50 -2.44 21.83
CA PRO A 214 9.16 -3.25 20.67
C PRO A 214 7.64 -3.25 20.43
N PRO A 215 7.19 -3.30 19.16
CA PRO A 215 5.76 -3.44 18.85
C PRO A 215 5.23 -4.77 19.44
N PRO A 216 3.99 -4.79 19.94
CA PRO A 216 3.39 -6.00 20.55
C PRO A 216 3.03 -7.08 19.53
N GLY A 217 3.16 -6.81 18.25
CA GLY A 217 2.98 -7.73 17.14
C GLY A 217 3.94 -7.43 16.00
N LYS A 218 4.11 -8.38 15.07
CA LYS A 218 5.00 -8.23 13.92
C LYS A 218 4.21 -7.74 12.70
N PRO A 219 4.44 -6.52 12.20
CA PRO A 219 3.89 -6.10 10.91
C PRO A 219 4.41 -7.01 9.79
N LEU A 220 3.51 -7.45 8.92
CA LEU A 220 3.84 -8.30 7.76
C LEU A 220 3.78 -7.53 6.44
N GLY A 221 3.21 -6.34 6.45
CA GLY A 221 2.98 -5.52 5.28
C GLY A 221 1.58 -4.90 5.32
N GLY A 222 1.15 -4.37 4.19
CA GLY A 222 -0.12 -3.69 4.04
C GLY A 222 -0.09 -2.66 2.92
N MET A 223 -1.12 -1.81 2.92
CA MET A 223 -1.28 -0.71 2.00
C MET A 223 -1.29 0.60 2.78
N ALA A 224 -0.36 1.50 2.45
CA ALA A 224 -0.32 2.87 2.95
C ALA A 224 -1.58 3.64 2.51
N PRO A 225 -1.85 4.85 3.03
CA PRO A 225 -3.08 5.57 2.78
C PRO A 225 -3.52 5.60 1.32
N LEU A 226 -4.73 5.16 1.08
CA LEU A 226 -5.46 5.27 -0.19
C LEU A 226 -6.56 6.31 -0.03
N ALA A 227 -6.60 7.31 -0.90
CA ALA A 227 -7.72 8.23 -0.99
C ALA A 227 -8.97 7.52 -1.57
N LYS A 228 -10.13 8.13 -1.39
CA LYS A 228 -11.39 7.63 -1.97
C LYS A 228 -11.25 7.29 -3.45
N GLY A 229 -11.70 6.10 -3.84
CA GLY A 229 -11.65 5.59 -5.21
C GLY A 229 -10.27 5.14 -5.67
N ARG A 230 -9.26 5.11 -4.80
CA ARG A 230 -7.95 4.57 -5.10
C ARG A 230 -7.86 3.11 -4.71
N ALA A 231 -6.97 2.39 -5.42
CA ALA A 231 -6.73 0.98 -5.21
C ALA A 231 -5.25 0.64 -5.42
N GLY A 232 -4.85 -0.49 -4.87
CA GLY A 232 -3.54 -1.08 -5.08
C GLY A 232 -3.50 -2.48 -4.52
N SER A 233 -2.42 -3.21 -4.75
CA SER A 233 -2.27 -4.57 -4.25
C SER A 233 -0.95 -4.76 -3.52
N PHE A 234 -0.92 -5.71 -2.58
CA PHE A 234 0.29 -6.08 -1.88
C PHE A 234 0.34 -7.60 -1.65
N PRO A 235 1.54 -8.21 -1.69
CA PRO A 235 1.72 -9.62 -1.36
C PRO A 235 1.87 -9.80 0.16
N VAL A 236 1.39 -10.93 0.69
CA VAL A 236 1.62 -11.34 2.06
C VAL A 236 1.68 -12.87 2.16
N ASP A 237 2.59 -13.38 2.99
CA ASP A 237 2.66 -14.79 3.34
C ASP A 237 2.15 -14.99 4.76
N LEU A 238 1.11 -15.81 4.92
CA LEU A 238 0.47 -16.11 6.20
C LEU A 238 0.75 -17.55 6.63
N ALA A 239 1.36 -17.72 7.81
CA ALA A 239 1.43 -18.99 8.49
C ALA A 239 0.16 -19.21 9.33
N PRO A 240 -0.12 -20.43 9.82
CA PRO A 240 -1.12 -20.63 10.86
C PRO A 240 -0.83 -19.74 12.08
N GLY A 241 -1.83 -19.00 12.57
CA GLY A 241 -1.62 -18.05 13.66
C GLY A 241 -2.75 -17.05 13.83
N HIS A 242 -2.56 -16.09 14.73
CA HIS A 242 -3.50 -15.02 15.02
C HIS A 242 -2.99 -13.70 14.45
N TYR A 243 -3.89 -12.90 13.86
CA TYR A 243 -3.56 -11.71 13.12
C TYR A 243 -4.54 -10.58 13.39
N GLY A 244 -4.10 -9.36 13.13
CA GLY A 244 -4.96 -8.18 13.16
C GLY A 244 -4.78 -7.32 11.92
N LEU A 245 -5.87 -6.67 11.50
CA LEU A 245 -5.88 -5.53 10.58
C LEU A 245 -6.11 -4.27 11.39
N ILE A 246 -5.44 -3.18 11.05
CA ILE A 246 -5.56 -1.89 11.75
C ILE A 246 -5.31 -0.72 10.81
N CYS A 247 -6.02 0.40 11.03
CA CYS A 247 -5.81 1.68 10.39
C CYS A 247 -5.40 2.72 11.45
N PHE A 248 -4.22 3.33 11.29
CA PHE A 248 -3.68 4.32 12.22
C PHE A 248 -3.96 5.77 11.79
N LEU A 249 -4.56 6.00 10.61
CA LEU A 249 -4.80 7.34 10.11
C LEU A 249 -5.68 8.15 11.05
N PRO A 250 -5.40 9.45 11.20
CA PRO A 250 -6.26 10.34 11.97
C PRO A 250 -7.57 10.61 11.21
N ASP A 251 -8.68 10.56 11.94
CA ASP A 251 -9.99 10.94 11.45
C ASP A 251 -10.06 12.43 11.11
N VAL A 252 -10.68 12.78 9.99
CA VAL A 252 -10.78 14.17 9.53
C VAL A 252 -11.67 15.04 10.40
N LYS A 253 -12.53 14.47 11.25
CA LYS A 253 -13.48 15.21 12.09
C LYS A 253 -12.89 15.56 13.47
N ASP A 254 -12.16 14.60 14.08
CA ASP A 254 -11.69 14.77 15.45
C ASP A 254 -10.20 14.51 15.67
N GLY A 255 -9.48 14.09 14.60
CA GLY A 255 -8.05 13.82 14.62
C GLY A 255 -7.62 12.56 15.37
N LYS A 256 -8.57 11.77 15.91
CA LYS A 256 -8.24 10.52 16.58
C LYS A 256 -7.95 9.43 15.54
N PRO A 257 -7.05 8.49 15.83
CA PRO A 257 -6.78 7.39 14.93
C PRO A 257 -8.04 6.56 14.63
N HIS A 258 -8.20 6.10 13.38
CA HIS A 258 -9.37 5.31 12.96
C HIS A 258 -9.56 4.04 13.78
N PHE A 259 -8.48 3.43 14.33
CA PHE A 259 -8.62 2.28 15.23
C PHE A 259 -9.39 2.62 16.52
N VAL A 260 -9.37 3.87 16.98
CA VAL A 260 -10.18 4.33 18.12
C VAL A 260 -11.68 4.36 17.77
N HIS A 261 -11.99 4.57 16.48
CA HIS A 261 -13.36 4.50 15.94
C HIS A 261 -13.77 3.08 15.54
N GLY A 262 -12.93 2.06 15.87
CA GLY A 262 -13.24 0.66 15.62
C GLY A 262 -12.65 0.08 14.34
N MET A 263 -11.81 0.82 13.59
CA MET A 263 -11.17 0.29 12.37
C MET A 263 -10.05 -0.69 12.70
N THR A 264 -10.44 -1.80 13.28
CA THR A 264 -9.61 -2.97 13.61
C THR A 264 -10.39 -4.25 13.33
N GLN A 265 -9.67 -5.32 13.00
CA GLN A 265 -10.27 -6.66 12.83
C GLN A 265 -9.25 -7.72 13.19
N GLU A 266 -9.60 -8.67 14.05
CA GLU A 266 -8.77 -9.84 14.32
C GLU A 266 -9.29 -11.07 13.58
N PHE A 267 -8.38 -11.95 13.18
CA PHE A 267 -8.71 -13.21 12.53
C PHE A 267 -7.65 -14.27 12.82
N THR A 268 -8.07 -15.54 12.71
CA THR A 268 -7.18 -16.68 12.88
C THR A 268 -7.01 -17.41 11.55
N VAL A 269 -5.77 -17.71 11.22
CA VAL A 269 -5.40 -18.58 10.10
C VAL A 269 -5.18 -19.99 10.66
N ALA A 270 -6.02 -20.93 10.25
CA ALA A 270 -5.92 -22.33 10.68
C ALA A 270 -4.73 -23.06 10.05
N ALA A 271 -4.19 -24.07 10.74
CA ALA A 271 -3.34 -25.06 10.11
C ALA A 271 -4.16 -25.86 9.07
N LYS A 272 -3.52 -26.18 7.94
CA LYS A 272 -4.11 -27.06 6.92
C LYS A 272 -4.14 -28.49 7.41
#